data_7b42dde706eb8dfc0df2ffacafef75f0
#
_entry.id   7b42dde706eb8dfc0df2ffacafef75f0
#
_cell.length_a   1.000
_cell.length_b   1.000
_cell.length_c   1.000
_cell.angle_alpha   90.00
_cell.angle_beta   90.00
_cell.angle_gamma   90.00
#
_symmetry.space_group_name_H-M   'P 1'
#
loop_
_entity.id
_entity.type
_entity.pdbx_description
1 polymer ?
#
loop_
_entity_poly.entity_id
_entity_poly.type
_entity_poly.pdbx_seq_one_letter_code
_entity_poly.pdbx_strand_id
1 'polypeptide(L)'
;MGFIDLATNLIFPPKCANCKELISSDITKKQIDPLCPTCRMNFENEKQRECNRCGLMMKFCRCMPKNMSRAQCSSLLKLVSYRPQGNDMAIRNFIYSVKHSNNKVTFDFIAEQMRELLISEMRGASLLPSDCVITFLPRSHQNKANDGFDQGYELAKSLARVMGIPMVKCFNRKLIAQEQKNLNQYERRLNMKSAYTPCEVEDEIKDKTIILVDDIVTTGASMASGARLLFAMGAFSVIGVCIGTTEKTKS
;
A
#
# COMPACT_ATOMS: atom_id res chain seq x y z
N MET A 1 -14.78 25.39 -4.60
CA MET A 1 -15.44 24.49 -5.58
C MET A 1 -16.05 25.35 -6.65
N GLY A 2 -15.62 25.20 -7.90
CA GLY A 2 -16.09 26.01 -9.02
C GLY A 2 -17.42 25.51 -9.57
N PHE A 3 -18.11 26.35 -10.32
CA PHE A 3 -19.37 26.00 -11.04
C PHE A 3 -19.20 24.75 -11.94
N ILE A 4 -17.98 24.53 -12.42
CA ILE A 4 -17.58 23.35 -13.22
C ILE A 4 -17.68 22.05 -12.38
N ASP A 5 -17.26 22.05 -11.12
CA ASP A 5 -17.34 20.86 -10.24
C ASP A 5 -18.80 20.47 -9.95
N LEU A 6 -19.69 21.48 -9.81
CA LEU A 6 -21.12 21.26 -9.58
C LEU A 6 -21.78 20.64 -10.82
N ALA A 7 -21.50 21.17 -12.01
CA ALA A 7 -22.04 20.66 -13.27
C ALA A 7 -21.50 19.24 -13.58
N THR A 8 -20.24 18.99 -13.30
CA THR A 8 -19.63 17.67 -13.49
C THR A 8 -20.26 16.61 -12.56
N ASN A 9 -20.51 16.96 -11.28
CA ASN A 9 -21.16 16.05 -10.34
C ASN A 9 -22.65 15.78 -10.66
N LEU A 10 -23.30 16.70 -11.34
CA LEU A 10 -24.68 16.51 -11.78
C LEU A 10 -24.77 15.53 -12.96
N ILE A 11 -23.80 15.59 -13.90
CA ILE A 11 -23.77 14.74 -15.10
C ILE A 11 -23.12 13.38 -14.77
N PHE A 12 -22.09 13.37 -13.92
CA PHE A 12 -21.34 12.19 -13.49
C PHE A 12 -21.31 12.10 -11.95
N PRO A 13 -22.43 11.73 -11.31
CA PRO A 13 -22.47 11.64 -9.86
C PRO A 13 -21.46 10.62 -9.35
N PRO A 14 -20.79 10.90 -8.22
CA PRO A 14 -19.80 9.99 -7.66
C PRO A 14 -20.45 8.66 -7.29
N LYS A 15 -19.73 7.57 -7.61
CA LYS A 15 -20.15 6.20 -7.29
C LYS A 15 -19.29 5.63 -6.18
N CYS A 16 -19.93 4.87 -5.30
CA CYS A 16 -19.23 4.12 -4.25
C CYS A 16 -18.15 3.23 -4.86
N ALA A 17 -16.93 3.35 -4.39
CA ALA A 17 -15.80 2.56 -4.88
C ALA A 17 -16.02 1.05 -4.67
N ASN A 18 -16.87 0.66 -3.71
CA ASN A 18 -17.17 -0.74 -3.42
C ASN A 18 -18.42 -1.26 -4.14
N CYS A 19 -19.62 -0.74 -3.85
CA CYS A 19 -20.89 -1.27 -4.38
C CYS A 19 -21.37 -0.63 -5.69
N LYS A 20 -20.69 0.45 -6.12
CA LYS A 20 -21.03 1.24 -7.32
C LYS A 20 -22.35 2.03 -7.26
N GLU A 21 -23.04 1.98 -6.11
CA GLU A 21 -24.21 2.86 -5.88
C GLU A 21 -23.80 4.33 -5.90
N LEU A 22 -24.75 5.19 -6.28
CA LEU A 22 -24.54 6.63 -6.28
C LEU A 22 -24.34 7.13 -4.84
N ILE A 23 -23.34 7.97 -4.66
CA ILE A 23 -23.09 8.65 -3.39
C ILE A 23 -23.69 10.05 -3.49
N SER A 24 -24.55 10.42 -2.53
CA SER A 24 -24.96 11.81 -2.40
C SER A 24 -23.72 12.65 -2.06
N SER A 25 -23.29 13.48 -3.01
CA SER A 25 -22.23 14.47 -2.76
C SER A 25 -22.78 15.53 -1.82
N ASP A 26 -22.42 15.44 -0.55
CA ASP A 26 -22.59 16.57 0.35
C ASP A 26 -21.55 17.64 -0.05
N ILE A 27 -22.01 18.62 -0.83
CA ILE A 27 -21.21 19.69 -1.44
C ILE A 27 -20.49 20.52 -0.36
N THR A 28 -20.92 20.42 0.90
CA THR A 28 -20.34 21.15 2.03
C THR A 28 -19.10 20.47 2.60
N LYS A 29 -18.88 19.17 2.31
CA LYS A 29 -17.74 18.44 2.81
C LYS A 29 -16.50 18.72 1.97
N LYS A 30 -15.43 19.14 2.63
CA LYS A 30 -14.09 19.39 2.03
C LYS A 30 -13.48 18.14 1.36
N GLN A 31 -13.97 16.96 1.71
CA GLN A 31 -13.44 15.69 1.22
C GLN A 31 -14.60 14.75 0.88
N ILE A 32 -14.66 14.29 -0.36
CA ILE A 32 -15.65 13.32 -0.81
C ILE A 32 -15.23 11.95 -0.27
N ASP A 33 -16.13 11.27 0.47
CA ASP A 33 -15.90 9.88 0.89
C ASP A 33 -16.10 8.96 -0.34
N PRO A 34 -15.13 8.10 -0.68
CA PRO A 34 -15.29 7.18 -1.81
C PRO A 34 -16.26 6.02 -1.53
N LEU A 35 -16.76 5.90 -0.31
CA LEU A 35 -17.66 4.83 0.12
C LEU A 35 -19.02 5.40 0.52
N CYS A 36 -20.10 4.71 0.16
CA CYS A 36 -21.43 4.99 0.71
C CYS A 36 -21.48 4.63 2.21
N PRO A 37 -22.45 5.13 3.00
CA PRO A 37 -22.49 4.91 4.46
C PRO A 37 -22.40 3.44 4.85
N THR A 38 -23.11 2.55 4.16
CA THR A 38 -23.10 1.09 4.43
C THR A 38 -21.71 0.48 4.18
N CYS A 39 -21.07 0.81 3.05
CA CYS A 39 -19.75 0.31 2.72
C CYS A 39 -18.67 0.90 3.63
N ARG A 40 -18.84 2.13 4.09
CA ARG A 40 -17.98 2.76 5.08
C ARG A 40 -18.06 2.04 6.41
N MET A 41 -19.25 1.76 6.89
CA MET A 41 -19.47 1.00 8.12
C MET A 41 -18.84 -0.40 8.04
N ASN A 42 -19.01 -1.11 6.92
CA ASN A 42 -18.39 -2.43 6.71
C ASN A 42 -16.87 -2.35 6.73
N PHE A 43 -16.27 -1.31 6.12
CA PHE A 43 -14.82 -1.09 6.13
C PHE A 43 -14.31 -0.84 7.56
N GLU A 44 -15.00 -0.01 8.35
CA GLU A 44 -14.62 0.24 9.75
C GLU A 44 -14.76 -1.03 10.62
N ASN A 45 -15.79 -1.84 10.41
CA ASN A 45 -15.95 -3.11 11.10
C ASN A 45 -14.79 -4.08 10.81
N GLU A 46 -14.33 -4.15 9.54
CA GLU A 46 -13.16 -4.98 9.20
C GLU A 46 -11.85 -4.46 9.82
N LYS A 47 -11.67 -3.16 9.99
CA LYS A 47 -10.52 -2.60 10.73
C LYS A 47 -10.51 -3.00 12.20
N GLN A 48 -11.70 -3.19 12.81
CA GLN A 48 -11.86 -3.59 14.21
C GLN A 48 -11.82 -5.10 14.40
N ARG A 49 -11.88 -5.88 13.34
CA ARG A 49 -11.83 -7.34 13.40
C ARG A 49 -10.55 -7.84 14.05
N GLU A 50 -10.67 -8.88 14.84
CA GLU A 50 -9.52 -9.52 15.49
C GLU A 50 -8.67 -10.33 14.50
N CYS A 51 -7.35 -10.23 14.69
CA CYS A 51 -6.39 -11.04 13.96
C CYS A 51 -6.39 -12.49 14.50
N ASN A 52 -6.58 -13.47 13.63
CA ASN A 52 -6.59 -14.89 14.01
C ASN A 52 -5.24 -15.41 14.57
N ARG A 53 -4.16 -14.61 14.52
CA ARG A 53 -2.83 -14.99 15.01
C ARG A 53 -2.50 -14.41 16.38
N CYS A 54 -2.88 -13.17 16.67
CA CYS A 54 -2.52 -12.47 17.91
C CYS A 54 -3.72 -11.98 18.71
N GLY A 55 -4.97 -12.12 18.22
CA GLY A 55 -6.18 -11.66 18.89
C GLY A 55 -6.38 -10.14 18.92
N LEU A 56 -5.41 -9.34 18.47
CA LEU A 56 -5.54 -7.89 18.42
C LEU A 56 -6.39 -7.45 17.22
N MET A 57 -7.09 -6.34 17.36
CA MET A 57 -7.78 -5.71 16.22
C MET A 57 -6.79 -5.44 15.08
N MET A 58 -7.23 -5.52 13.82
CA MET A 58 -6.36 -5.40 12.64
C MET A 58 -5.53 -4.11 12.65
N LYS A 59 -6.10 -3.00 13.08
CA LYS A 59 -5.38 -1.71 13.22
C LYS A 59 -4.22 -1.73 14.22
N PHE A 60 -4.24 -2.65 15.19
CA PHE A 60 -3.15 -2.82 16.18
C PHE A 60 -2.27 -4.03 15.89
N CYS A 61 -2.70 -4.90 14.98
CA CYS A 61 -1.98 -6.11 14.65
C CYS A 61 -0.68 -5.79 13.87
N ARG A 62 0.44 -6.33 14.34
CA ARG A 62 1.76 -6.24 13.69
C ARG A 62 2.23 -7.58 13.12
N CYS A 63 1.37 -8.60 13.13
CA CYS A 63 1.69 -9.89 12.53
C CYS A 63 2.04 -9.74 11.06
N MET A 64 3.15 -10.32 10.65
CA MET A 64 3.62 -10.31 9.27
C MET A 64 3.89 -11.74 8.75
N PRO A 65 3.92 -11.97 7.43
CA PRO A 65 4.32 -13.23 6.84
C PRO A 65 5.77 -13.59 7.18
N LYS A 66 6.08 -14.90 7.30
CA LYS A 66 7.43 -15.40 7.60
C LYS A 66 8.52 -14.86 6.65
N ASN A 67 8.19 -14.63 5.37
CA ASN A 67 9.14 -14.06 4.42
C ASN A 67 9.61 -12.67 4.83
N MET A 68 8.70 -11.81 5.31
CA MET A 68 9.03 -10.46 5.78
C MET A 68 9.85 -10.49 7.08
N SER A 69 9.49 -11.36 8.04
CA SER A 69 10.30 -11.54 9.26
C SER A 69 11.72 -12.01 8.93
N ARG A 70 11.88 -12.95 7.99
CA ARG A 70 13.20 -13.40 7.51
C ARG A 70 13.97 -12.32 6.74
N ALA A 71 13.29 -11.34 6.18
CA ALA A 71 13.88 -10.17 5.54
C ALA A 71 14.13 -9.03 6.54
N GLN A 72 13.93 -9.26 7.83
CA GLN A 72 14.16 -8.31 8.92
C GLN A 72 13.31 -7.02 8.83
N CYS A 73 12.11 -7.11 8.19
CA CYS A 73 11.16 -6.00 8.28
C CYS A 73 10.78 -5.77 9.75
N SER A 74 10.72 -4.52 10.17
CA SER A 74 10.43 -4.14 11.57
C SER A 74 8.97 -4.39 11.92
N SER A 75 8.05 -4.04 11.02
CA SER A 75 6.61 -4.25 11.20
C SER A 75 5.86 -4.34 9.87
N LEU A 76 4.59 -4.78 9.93
CA LEU A 76 3.65 -4.71 8.83
C LEU A 76 2.34 -4.08 9.33
N LEU A 77 2.06 -2.87 8.88
CA LEU A 77 0.83 -2.15 9.12
C LEU A 77 -0.20 -2.50 8.04
N LYS A 78 -1.43 -2.77 8.46
CA LYS A 78 -2.51 -3.17 7.55
C LYS A 78 -3.86 -2.68 8.04
N LEU A 79 -4.72 -2.28 7.14
CA LEU A 79 -6.05 -1.77 7.50
C LEU A 79 -7.03 -2.91 7.76
N VAL A 80 -7.02 -3.93 6.90
CA VAL A 80 -8.01 -5.01 6.92
C VAL A 80 -7.41 -6.39 6.70
N SER A 81 -8.16 -7.43 7.05
CA SER A 81 -7.92 -8.80 6.62
C SER A 81 -8.64 -9.05 5.29
N TYR A 82 -7.94 -9.60 4.32
CA TYR A 82 -8.49 -9.91 3.00
C TYR A 82 -8.62 -11.42 2.79
N ARG A 83 -9.83 -11.87 2.50
CA ARG A 83 -10.15 -13.28 2.18
C ARG A 83 -10.63 -13.39 0.74
N PRO A 84 -9.78 -13.87 -0.19
CA PRO A 84 -10.16 -13.97 -1.62
C PRO A 84 -11.40 -14.85 -1.87
N GLN A 85 -11.61 -15.88 -1.04
CA GLN A 85 -12.66 -16.89 -1.18
C GLN A 85 -13.78 -16.79 -0.12
N GLY A 86 -13.76 -15.75 0.73
CA GLY A 86 -14.78 -15.53 1.74
C GLY A 86 -16.01 -14.80 1.22
N ASN A 87 -17.12 -14.86 2.00
CA ASN A 87 -18.35 -14.12 1.71
C ASN A 87 -18.22 -12.58 1.88
N ASP A 88 -17.03 -12.08 2.25
CA ASP A 88 -16.74 -10.66 2.40
C ASP A 88 -16.63 -9.94 1.05
N MET A 89 -17.74 -9.89 0.32
CA MET A 89 -17.82 -9.20 -0.97
C MET A 89 -17.47 -7.71 -0.85
N ALA A 90 -17.78 -7.10 0.31
CA ALA A 90 -17.57 -5.70 0.57
C ALA A 90 -16.09 -5.28 0.39
N ILE A 91 -15.17 -5.87 1.14
CA ILE A 91 -13.74 -5.54 1.07
C ILE A 91 -13.12 -5.98 -0.26
N ARG A 92 -13.54 -7.12 -0.78
CA ARG A 92 -13.03 -7.65 -2.06
C ARG A 92 -13.28 -6.68 -3.21
N ASN A 93 -14.50 -6.17 -3.33
CA ASN A 93 -14.86 -5.22 -4.40
C ASN A 93 -14.14 -3.88 -4.23
N PHE A 94 -13.95 -3.42 -2.99
CA PHE A 94 -13.18 -2.21 -2.71
C PHE A 94 -11.71 -2.37 -3.16
N ILE A 95 -11.05 -3.48 -2.77
CA ILE A 95 -9.67 -3.78 -3.20
C ILE A 95 -9.59 -3.92 -4.73
N TYR A 96 -10.58 -4.58 -5.34
CA TYR A 96 -10.65 -4.69 -6.80
C TYR A 96 -10.74 -3.29 -7.45
N SER A 97 -11.57 -2.41 -6.90
CA SER A 97 -11.69 -1.02 -7.38
C SER A 97 -10.35 -0.26 -7.28
N VAL A 98 -9.63 -0.41 -6.18
CA VAL A 98 -8.28 0.18 -6.01
C VAL A 98 -7.31 -0.31 -7.09
N LYS A 99 -7.39 -1.59 -7.45
CA LYS A 99 -6.49 -2.20 -8.44
C LYS A 99 -6.77 -1.75 -9.89
N HIS A 100 -8.02 -1.45 -10.21
CA HIS A 100 -8.48 -1.26 -11.59
C HIS A 100 -9.09 0.13 -11.86
N SER A 101 -9.05 1.04 -10.90
CA SER A 101 -9.57 2.40 -11.06
C SER A 101 -8.60 3.43 -10.51
N ASN A 102 -8.09 4.28 -11.38
CA ASN A 102 -7.23 5.41 -10.99
C ASN A 102 -8.08 6.54 -10.38
N ASN A 103 -8.68 6.27 -9.21
CA ASN A 103 -9.51 7.23 -8.50
C ASN A 103 -8.72 7.86 -7.35
N LYS A 104 -8.31 9.11 -7.55
CA LYS A 104 -7.55 9.88 -6.56
C LYS A 104 -8.25 9.96 -5.20
N VAL A 105 -9.59 10.14 -5.18
CA VAL A 105 -10.36 10.22 -3.92
C VAL A 105 -10.23 8.92 -3.12
N THR A 106 -10.23 7.77 -3.80
CA THR A 106 -10.05 6.46 -3.16
C THR A 106 -8.63 6.30 -2.60
N PHE A 107 -7.60 6.71 -3.33
CA PHE A 107 -6.22 6.66 -2.84
C PHE A 107 -5.99 7.61 -1.67
N ASP A 108 -6.52 8.82 -1.73
CA ASP A 108 -6.44 9.80 -0.65
C ASP A 108 -7.14 9.29 0.62
N PHE A 109 -8.31 8.69 0.48
CA PHE A 109 -9.02 8.04 1.59
C PHE A 109 -8.20 6.94 2.24
N ILE A 110 -7.62 6.02 1.45
CA ILE A 110 -6.78 4.93 1.97
C ILE A 110 -5.54 5.49 2.65
N ALA A 111 -4.91 6.50 2.06
CA ALA A 111 -3.74 7.14 2.62
C ALA A 111 -4.02 7.77 4.01
N GLU A 112 -5.17 8.41 4.20
CA GLU A 112 -5.58 8.92 5.52
C GLU A 112 -5.79 7.78 6.54
N GLN A 113 -6.36 6.64 6.12
CA GLN A 113 -6.48 5.48 6.99
C GLN A 113 -5.11 4.90 7.37
N MET A 114 -4.17 4.83 6.42
CA MET A 114 -2.79 4.37 6.67
C MET A 114 -2.01 5.35 7.54
N ARG A 115 -2.27 6.66 7.40
CA ARG A 115 -1.65 7.70 8.21
C ARG A 115 -1.90 7.48 9.71
N GLU A 116 -3.13 7.12 10.11
CA GLU A 116 -3.46 6.82 11.51
C GLU A 116 -2.57 5.71 12.08
N LEU A 117 -2.35 4.63 11.31
CA LEU A 117 -1.50 3.52 11.71
C LEU A 117 -0.03 3.93 11.81
N LEU A 118 0.46 4.68 10.81
CA LEU A 118 1.84 5.13 10.75
C LEU A 118 2.19 6.10 11.87
N ILE A 119 1.32 7.07 12.19
CA ILE A 119 1.54 7.99 13.31
C ILE A 119 1.68 7.21 14.62
N SER A 120 0.84 6.19 14.85
CA SER A 120 0.95 5.35 16.05
C SER A 120 2.27 4.58 16.10
N GLU A 121 2.70 4.01 14.96
CA GLU A 121 3.96 3.26 14.84
C GLU A 121 5.17 4.16 15.03
N MET A 122 5.20 5.29 14.35
CA MET A 122 6.29 6.27 14.43
C MET A 122 6.47 6.81 15.86
N ARG A 123 5.35 7.11 16.55
CA ARG A 123 5.42 7.55 17.97
C ARG A 123 6.00 6.46 18.86
N GLY A 124 5.58 5.20 18.67
CA GLY A 124 6.11 4.07 19.43
C GLY A 124 7.59 3.81 19.21
N ALA A 125 8.11 4.14 18.03
CA ALA A 125 9.51 4.01 17.65
C ALA A 125 10.33 5.32 17.78
N SER A 126 9.73 6.40 18.28
CA SER A 126 10.34 7.74 18.38
C SER A 126 10.89 8.27 17.05
N LEU A 127 10.24 7.96 15.94
CA LEU A 127 10.63 8.38 14.60
C LEU A 127 10.01 9.73 14.23
N LEU A 128 10.81 10.61 13.65
CA LEU A 128 10.35 11.86 13.05
C LEU A 128 10.09 11.67 11.53
N PRO A 129 9.26 12.52 10.91
CA PRO A 129 9.08 12.48 9.45
C PRO A 129 10.39 12.62 8.65
N SER A 130 11.37 13.38 9.18
CA SER A 130 12.70 13.56 8.60
C SER A 130 13.56 12.29 8.57
N ASP A 131 13.26 11.31 9.45
CA ASP A 131 13.97 10.04 9.53
C ASP A 131 13.42 9.00 8.55
N CYS A 132 12.33 9.34 7.86
CA CYS A 132 11.56 8.42 7.05
C CYS A 132 11.56 8.80 5.57
N VAL A 133 11.46 7.77 4.73
CA VAL A 133 11.22 7.89 3.28
C VAL A 133 10.13 6.89 2.89
N ILE A 134 9.20 7.32 2.05
CA ILE A 134 8.16 6.46 1.49
C ILE A 134 8.61 5.93 0.13
N THR A 135 8.45 4.63 -0.10
CA THR A 135 8.63 3.99 -1.41
C THR A 135 7.53 2.96 -1.65
N PHE A 136 7.49 2.41 -2.85
CA PHE A 136 6.46 1.45 -3.28
C PHE A 136 7.04 0.31 -4.10
N LEU A 137 6.32 -0.81 -4.17
CA LEU A 137 6.63 -1.91 -5.06
C LEU A 137 5.96 -1.70 -6.42
N PRO A 138 6.75 -1.50 -7.51
CA PRO A 138 6.17 -1.26 -8.82
C PRO A 138 5.48 -2.51 -9.37
N ARG A 139 4.32 -2.30 -10.02
CA ARG A 139 3.57 -3.35 -10.73
C ARG A 139 4.34 -3.89 -11.93
N SER A 140 3.95 -5.10 -12.38
CA SER A 140 4.44 -5.62 -13.66
C SER A 140 4.04 -4.72 -14.83
N HIS A 141 4.88 -4.68 -15.88
CA HIS A 141 4.60 -3.89 -17.08
C HIS A 141 3.26 -4.26 -17.71
N GLN A 142 2.91 -5.55 -17.73
CA GLN A 142 1.64 -6.03 -18.26
C GLN A 142 0.45 -5.48 -17.47
N ASN A 143 0.51 -5.48 -16.12
CA ASN A 143 -0.57 -4.95 -15.30
C ASN A 143 -0.69 -3.42 -15.44
N LYS A 144 0.44 -2.70 -15.57
CA LYS A 144 0.42 -1.25 -15.86
C LYS A 144 -0.19 -0.95 -17.22
N ALA A 145 0.13 -1.75 -18.24
CA ALA A 145 -0.43 -1.58 -19.58
C ALA A 145 -1.94 -1.84 -19.60
N ASN A 146 -2.41 -2.84 -18.86
CA ASN A 146 -3.82 -3.20 -18.79
C ASN A 146 -4.67 -2.14 -18.06
N ASP A 147 -4.16 -1.58 -16.95
CA ASP A 147 -4.90 -0.66 -16.09
C ASP A 147 -4.56 0.83 -16.34
N GLY A 148 -3.49 1.12 -17.10
CA GLY A 148 -3.04 2.48 -17.43
C GLY A 148 -2.35 3.23 -16.28
N PHE A 149 -2.16 2.62 -15.10
CA PHE A 149 -1.52 3.26 -13.94
C PHE A 149 -0.83 2.23 -13.02
N ASP A 150 -0.05 2.75 -12.05
CA ASP A 150 0.59 1.96 -11.00
C ASP A 150 -0.05 2.28 -9.65
N GLN A 151 -0.87 1.38 -9.13
CA GLN A 151 -1.58 1.61 -7.87
C GLN A 151 -0.64 1.79 -6.68
N GLY A 152 0.50 1.08 -6.66
CA GLY A 152 1.51 1.25 -5.61
C GLY A 152 2.08 2.66 -5.60
N TYR A 153 2.36 3.20 -6.79
CA TYR A 153 2.81 4.58 -6.97
C TYR A 153 1.74 5.59 -6.49
N GLU A 154 0.49 5.46 -6.95
CA GLU A 154 -0.57 6.41 -6.58
C GLU A 154 -0.87 6.38 -5.07
N LEU A 155 -0.87 5.19 -4.47
CA LEU A 155 -1.06 5.03 -3.03
C LEU A 155 0.10 5.65 -2.23
N ALA A 156 1.35 5.37 -2.62
CA ALA A 156 2.54 5.94 -1.98
C ALA A 156 2.58 7.46 -2.12
N LYS A 157 2.23 7.99 -3.29
CA LYS A 157 2.12 9.43 -3.56
C LYS A 157 1.09 10.12 -2.67
N SER A 158 -0.10 9.53 -2.53
CA SER A 158 -1.13 10.05 -1.62
C SER A 158 -0.68 9.97 -0.16
N LEU A 159 -0.03 8.87 0.25
CA LEU A 159 0.50 8.70 1.60
C LEU A 159 1.62 9.69 1.91
N ALA A 160 2.55 9.91 1.00
CA ALA A 160 3.63 10.90 1.13
C ALA A 160 3.08 12.31 1.35
N ARG A 161 2.04 12.67 0.59
CA ARG A 161 1.38 13.97 0.71
C ARG A 161 0.71 14.17 2.07
N VAL A 162 -0.03 13.16 2.59
CA VAL A 162 -0.75 13.29 3.86
C VAL A 162 0.16 13.16 5.08
N MET A 163 1.30 12.48 4.94
CA MET A 163 2.31 12.34 6.00
C MET A 163 3.34 13.47 6.02
N GLY A 164 3.50 14.23 4.94
CA GLY A 164 4.60 15.18 4.78
C GLY A 164 5.97 14.51 4.74
N ILE A 165 6.05 13.25 4.28
CA ILE A 165 7.28 12.46 4.17
C ILE A 165 7.68 12.36 2.69
N PRO A 166 8.97 12.54 2.33
CA PRO A 166 9.41 12.43 0.95
C PRO A 166 9.15 11.02 0.37
N MET A 167 8.76 10.98 -0.91
CA MET A 167 8.62 9.74 -1.66
C MET A 167 9.78 9.58 -2.65
N VAL A 168 10.48 8.45 -2.58
CA VAL A 168 11.58 8.09 -3.47
C VAL A 168 11.24 6.79 -4.21
N LYS A 169 11.45 6.75 -5.50
CA LYS A 169 11.30 5.54 -6.30
C LYS A 169 12.57 4.68 -6.18
N CYS A 170 12.56 3.70 -5.28
CA CYS A 170 13.72 2.84 -5.02
C CYS A 170 13.87 1.66 -5.99
N PHE A 171 12.83 1.33 -6.77
CA PHE A 171 12.82 0.11 -7.58
C PHE A 171 12.32 0.33 -9.00
N ASN A 172 12.91 -0.43 -9.92
CA ASN A 172 12.31 -0.75 -11.20
C ASN A 172 11.84 -2.21 -11.21
N ARG A 173 10.76 -2.50 -11.96
CA ARG A 173 10.34 -3.88 -12.21
C ARG A 173 11.19 -4.49 -13.32
N LYS A 174 11.73 -5.70 -13.11
CA LYS A 174 12.46 -6.41 -14.15
C LYS A 174 11.53 -6.75 -15.32
N LEU A 175 11.98 -6.52 -16.54
CA LEU A 175 11.40 -7.14 -17.72
C LEU A 175 11.82 -8.61 -17.72
N ILE A 176 10.86 -9.51 -17.99
CA ILE A 176 11.10 -10.98 -18.00
C ILE A 176 12.26 -11.37 -18.94
N ALA A 177 12.58 -10.52 -19.92
CA ALA A 177 13.59 -10.74 -20.95
C ALA A 177 14.96 -10.07 -20.70
N GLN A 178 15.15 -9.27 -19.65
CA GLN A 178 16.47 -8.67 -19.35
C GLN A 178 17.30 -9.60 -18.46
N GLU A 179 18.00 -10.53 -19.14
CA GLU A 179 19.01 -11.40 -18.53
C GLU A 179 20.31 -10.63 -18.24
N GLN A 180 20.73 -10.65 -16.96
CA GLN A 180 21.99 -11.19 -16.43
C GLN A 180 23.34 -10.80 -17.05
N LYS A 181 23.49 -9.86 -18.00
CA LYS A 181 24.77 -9.71 -18.70
C LYS A 181 25.84 -8.91 -17.95
N ASN A 182 25.50 -8.09 -16.92
CA ASN A 182 26.46 -7.17 -16.28
C ASN A 182 26.43 -7.09 -14.75
N LEU A 183 25.99 -8.14 -14.04
CA LEU A 183 25.91 -8.11 -12.57
C LEU A 183 27.13 -8.78 -11.92
N ASN A 184 27.68 -8.16 -10.87
CA ASN A 184 28.73 -8.77 -10.05
C ASN A 184 28.16 -9.97 -9.23
N GLN A 185 29.03 -10.76 -8.59
CA GLN A 185 28.65 -11.99 -7.91
C GLN A 185 27.70 -11.76 -6.70
N TYR A 186 27.79 -10.61 -6.04
CA TYR A 186 26.93 -10.20 -4.94
C TYR A 186 25.54 -9.79 -5.45
N GLU A 187 25.50 -8.98 -6.47
CA GLU A 187 24.26 -8.60 -7.17
C GLU A 187 23.54 -9.80 -7.78
N ARG A 188 24.26 -10.79 -8.29
CA ARG A 188 23.66 -12.06 -8.78
C ARG A 188 22.95 -12.81 -7.68
N ARG A 189 23.51 -12.90 -6.45
CA ARG A 189 22.87 -13.58 -5.31
C ARG A 189 21.59 -12.87 -4.84
N LEU A 190 21.60 -11.54 -4.78
CA LEU A 190 20.41 -10.72 -4.45
C LEU A 190 19.39 -10.72 -5.59
N ASN A 191 19.83 -10.67 -6.83
CA ASN A 191 18.99 -10.49 -8.02
C ASN A 191 18.36 -11.77 -8.58
N MET A 192 18.94 -12.95 -8.35
CA MET A 192 18.43 -14.21 -8.93
C MET A 192 17.00 -14.57 -8.50
N LYS A 193 16.48 -13.99 -7.38
CA LYS A 193 15.13 -14.24 -6.88
C LYS A 193 14.24 -12.98 -6.80
N SER A 194 14.77 -11.80 -7.13
CA SER A 194 14.02 -10.55 -7.04
C SER A 194 13.36 -10.20 -8.37
N ALA A 195 12.07 -9.85 -8.30
CA ALA A 195 11.34 -9.28 -9.42
C ALA A 195 11.69 -7.78 -9.65
N TYR A 196 12.58 -7.23 -8.83
CA TYR A 196 12.94 -5.81 -8.80
C TYR A 196 14.43 -5.61 -9.00
N THR A 197 14.80 -4.44 -9.57
CA THR A 197 16.17 -3.91 -9.57
C THR A 197 16.18 -2.61 -8.77
N PRO A 198 17.24 -2.31 -7.99
CA PRO A 198 17.37 -1.03 -7.31
C PRO A 198 17.53 0.11 -8.32
N CYS A 199 17.09 1.31 -7.91
CA CYS A 199 17.47 2.57 -8.55
C CYS A 199 18.69 3.14 -7.82
N GLU A 200 19.42 4.06 -8.44
CA GLU A 200 20.55 4.78 -7.84
C GLU A 200 20.01 5.91 -6.94
N VAL A 201 19.64 5.57 -5.71
CA VAL A 201 19.01 6.47 -4.72
C VAL A 201 19.54 6.19 -3.31
N GLU A 202 20.78 5.69 -3.21
CA GLU A 202 21.39 5.32 -1.93
C GLU A 202 21.48 6.52 -0.98
N ASP A 203 21.82 7.71 -1.48
CA ASP A 203 21.98 8.92 -0.68
C ASP A 203 20.67 9.38 -0.04
N GLU A 204 19.52 9.15 -0.70
CA GLU A 204 18.20 9.52 -0.21
C GLU A 204 17.67 8.57 0.87
N ILE A 205 18.13 7.30 0.89
CA ILE A 205 17.58 6.26 1.75
C ILE A 205 18.55 5.74 2.81
N LYS A 206 19.84 6.07 2.69
CA LYS A 206 20.85 5.66 3.65
C LYS A 206 20.52 6.15 5.05
N ASP A 207 20.63 5.25 6.02
CA ASP A 207 20.34 5.49 7.44
C ASP A 207 18.88 5.93 7.73
N LYS A 208 17.97 5.82 6.75
CA LYS A 208 16.55 6.15 6.90
C LYS A 208 15.70 4.91 7.23
N THR A 209 14.57 5.17 7.90
CA THR A 209 13.47 4.20 8.01
C THR A 209 12.61 4.28 6.74
N ILE A 210 12.51 3.18 6.02
CA ILE A 210 11.77 3.13 4.76
C ILE A 210 10.36 2.59 5.00
N ILE A 211 9.36 3.38 4.63
CA ILE A 211 7.95 2.99 4.60
C ILE A 211 7.67 2.39 3.23
N LEU A 212 7.62 1.05 3.17
CA LEU A 212 7.42 0.30 1.93
C LEU A 212 5.93 0.01 1.73
N VAL A 213 5.34 0.60 0.68
CA VAL A 213 3.91 0.55 0.38
C VAL A 213 3.60 -0.55 -0.65
N ASP A 214 2.54 -1.31 -0.38
CA ASP A 214 1.92 -2.25 -1.33
C ASP A 214 0.38 -2.23 -1.14
N ASP A 215 -0.37 -2.80 -2.08
CA ASP A 215 -1.83 -2.92 -1.95
C ASP A 215 -2.23 -4.09 -1.03
N ILE A 216 -1.85 -5.31 -1.38
CA ILE A 216 -2.19 -6.55 -0.68
C ILE A 216 -0.95 -7.40 -0.44
N VAL A 217 -0.71 -7.74 0.81
CA VAL A 217 0.35 -8.66 1.20
C VAL A 217 -0.22 -10.07 1.42
N THR A 218 0.18 -11.01 0.56
CA THR A 218 -0.20 -12.44 0.67
C THR A 218 0.86 -13.23 1.42
N THR A 219 1.85 -13.75 0.72
CA THR A 219 2.99 -14.47 1.30
C THR A 219 4.09 -13.55 1.82
N GLY A 220 4.01 -12.27 1.53
CA GLY A 220 5.03 -11.27 1.81
C GLY A 220 6.31 -11.40 0.99
N ALA A 221 6.29 -12.21 -0.09
CA ALA A 221 7.49 -12.43 -0.91
C ALA A 221 7.96 -11.17 -1.61
N SER A 222 7.05 -10.37 -2.18
CA SER A 222 7.36 -9.09 -2.83
C SER A 222 7.93 -8.08 -1.85
N MET A 223 7.25 -7.88 -0.71
CA MET A 223 7.72 -7.01 0.38
C MET A 223 9.09 -7.43 0.89
N ALA A 224 9.30 -8.73 1.14
CA ALA A 224 10.58 -9.27 1.59
C ALA A 224 11.70 -9.06 0.56
N SER A 225 11.38 -9.17 -0.73
CA SER A 225 12.33 -8.90 -1.81
C SER A 225 12.73 -7.43 -1.87
N GLY A 226 11.76 -6.52 -1.79
CA GLY A 226 12.01 -5.08 -1.71
C GLY A 226 12.81 -4.70 -0.47
N ALA A 227 12.44 -5.22 0.71
CA ALA A 227 13.15 -4.94 1.96
C ALA A 227 14.63 -5.33 1.91
N ARG A 228 14.96 -6.53 1.37
CA ARG A 228 16.36 -6.94 1.22
C ARG A 228 17.17 -5.99 0.32
N LEU A 229 16.55 -5.49 -0.75
CA LEU A 229 17.20 -4.51 -1.62
C LEU A 229 17.41 -3.18 -0.88
N LEU A 230 16.41 -2.69 -0.14
CA LEU A 230 16.53 -1.47 0.66
C LEU A 230 17.64 -1.56 1.70
N PHE A 231 17.74 -2.68 2.43
CA PHE A 231 18.84 -2.89 3.36
C PHE A 231 20.21 -2.94 2.66
N ALA A 232 20.27 -3.56 1.47
CA ALA A 232 21.51 -3.58 0.67
C ALA A 232 21.92 -2.19 0.17
N MET A 233 20.96 -1.26 0.01
CA MET A 233 21.16 0.15 -0.34
C MET A 233 21.37 1.05 0.88
N GLY A 234 21.49 0.49 2.10
CA GLY A 234 21.83 1.22 3.33
C GLY A 234 20.65 1.72 4.15
N ALA A 235 19.43 1.25 3.89
CA ALA A 235 18.27 1.59 4.75
C ALA A 235 18.51 1.10 6.19
N PHE A 236 18.16 1.92 7.18
CA PHE A 236 18.25 1.56 8.60
C PHE A 236 17.17 0.55 9.00
N SER A 237 15.94 0.77 8.55
CA SER A 237 14.78 -0.03 8.93
C SER A 237 13.75 -0.05 7.80
N VAL A 238 12.90 -1.08 7.76
CA VAL A 238 11.81 -1.18 6.77
C VAL A 238 10.50 -1.51 7.48
N ILE A 239 9.53 -0.60 7.37
CA ILE A 239 8.14 -0.75 7.81
C ILE A 239 7.28 -1.03 6.57
N GLY A 240 6.64 -2.19 6.52
CA GLY A 240 5.66 -2.49 5.47
C GLY A 240 4.30 -1.85 5.78
N VAL A 241 3.64 -1.30 4.77
CA VAL A 241 2.28 -0.76 4.88
C VAL A 241 1.45 -1.26 3.71
N CYS A 242 0.25 -1.79 3.99
CA CYS A 242 -0.66 -2.28 2.95
C CYS A 242 -2.13 -2.07 3.32
N ILE A 243 -3.01 -2.14 2.33
CA ILE A 243 -4.46 -2.09 2.55
C ILE A 243 -4.88 -3.34 3.33
N GLY A 244 -4.39 -4.52 2.93
CA GLY A 244 -4.78 -5.75 3.59
C GLY A 244 -3.80 -6.90 3.45
N THR A 245 -3.96 -7.88 4.33
CA THR A 245 -3.22 -9.15 4.26
C THR A 245 -4.18 -10.30 4.03
N THR A 246 -3.76 -11.30 3.22
CA THR A 246 -4.54 -12.54 3.11
C THR A 246 -4.36 -13.38 4.37
N GLU A 247 -5.47 -13.76 4.98
CA GLU A 247 -5.47 -14.82 6.00
C GLU A 247 -5.53 -16.18 5.32
N LYS A 248 -4.63 -17.08 5.70
CA LYS A 248 -4.83 -18.50 5.39
C LYS A 248 -5.97 -19.00 6.24
N THR A 249 -7.02 -19.52 5.63
CA THR A 249 -7.97 -20.40 6.34
C THR A 249 -7.18 -21.50 7.03
N LYS A 250 -7.36 -21.66 8.34
CA LYS A 250 -6.92 -22.89 9.02
C LYS A 250 -7.69 -24.03 8.35
N SER A 251 -7.01 -24.82 7.54
CA SER A 251 -7.47 -26.15 7.10
C SER A 251 -7.48 -27.07 8.32
#